data_176efc71274785b6bfbe8f67cebd6396
#
_entry.id   176efc71274785b6bfbe8f67cebd6396
#
_cell.length_a   1.000
_cell.length_b   1.000
_cell.length_c   1.000
_cell.angle_alpha   90.00
_cell.angle_beta   90.00
_cell.angle_gamma   90.00
#
_symmetry.space_group_name_H-M   'P 1'
#
loop_
_entity.id
_entity.type
_entity.pdbx_description
1 polymer ?
#
loop_
_entity_poly.entity_id
_entity_poly.type
_entity_poly.pdbx_seq_one_letter_code
_entity_poly.pdbx_strand_id
1 'polypeptide(L)'
;RLMELQLAAKLGVSRTPIREAIRMLEQEGLAVTIPRKGAEVAKMTEKDMEDVLQIREALDELAAKIACEQISEEQLEELVATMHEFEESTKTDNVKKIAEADVKFHDIIYQSTGNPKLVNMLNNLREQMYRYRVEYLKDENNYPTLMKEHKDIVEGLVRKNKMQVTATMHQHVKNQAVAVKAMIQEQE
;
A
#
# COMPACT_ATOMS: atom_id res chain seq x y z
N ARG A 1 22.25 0.60 -5.28
CA ARG A 1 22.85 1.94 -5.04
C ARG A 1 22.23 2.99 -5.95
N LEU A 2 22.03 4.19 -5.42
CA LEU A 2 21.51 5.38 -6.11
C LEU A 2 22.70 6.31 -6.41
N MET A 3 23.27 6.16 -7.61
CA MET A 3 24.47 6.92 -8.01
C MET A 3 24.03 8.22 -8.71
N GLU A 4 24.22 9.39 -8.05
CA GLU A 4 23.80 10.70 -8.56
C GLU A 4 24.20 10.95 -10.03
N LEU A 5 25.46 10.67 -10.38
CA LEU A 5 25.96 10.88 -11.75
C LEU A 5 25.27 9.99 -12.78
N GLN A 6 25.03 8.72 -12.45
CA GLN A 6 24.37 7.78 -13.36
C GLN A 6 22.91 8.12 -13.52
N LEU A 7 22.22 8.47 -12.43
CA LEU A 7 20.81 8.88 -12.47
C LEU A 7 20.64 10.18 -13.25
N ALA A 8 21.52 11.17 -13.02
CA ALA A 8 21.50 12.43 -13.77
C ALA A 8 21.64 12.20 -15.27
N ALA A 9 22.61 11.37 -15.67
CA ALA A 9 22.82 11.01 -17.08
C ALA A 9 21.64 10.24 -17.66
N LYS A 10 21.09 9.27 -16.93
CA LYS A 10 19.95 8.45 -17.37
C LYS A 10 18.67 9.25 -17.56
N LEU A 11 18.44 10.23 -16.69
CA LEU A 11 17.22 11.05 -16.69
C LEU A 11 17.38 12.37 -17.47
N GLY A 12 18.57 12.67 -17.98
CA GLY A 12 18.84 13.88 -18.76
C GLY A 12 18.75 15.19 -17.96
N VAL A 13 19.06 15.14 -16.64
CA VAL A 13 18.96 16.30 -15.73
C VAL A 13 20.30 16.57 -15.05
N SER A 14 20.43 17.74 -14.39
CA SER A 14 21.61 18.04 -13.56
C SER A 14 21.62 17.23 -12.26
N ARG A 15 22.74 17.23 -11.54
CA ARG A 15 22.88 16.49 -10.27
C ARG A 15 22.04 17.08 -9.13
N THR A 16 21.73 18.37 -9.17
CA THR A 16 20.99 19.04 -8.09
C THR A 16 19.59 18.44 -7.87
N PRO A 17 18.71 18.32 -8.88
CA PRO A 17 17.40 17.69 -8.70
C PRO A 17 17.50 16.22 -8.28
N ILE A 18 18.55 15.49 -8.72
CA ILE A 18 18.77 14.11 -8.28
C ILE A 18 19.06 14.05 -6.78
N ARG A 19 19.93 14.95 -6.29
CA ARG A 19 20.26 15.01 -4.86
C ARG A 19 19.05 15.36 -4.01
N GLU A 20 18.23 16.32 -4.45
CA GLU A 20 16.99 16.66 -3.75
C GLU A 20 15.99 15.49 -3.76
N ALA A 21 15.84 14.79 -4.88
CA ALA A 21 14.99 13.60 -4.95
C ALA A 21 15.48 12.49 -4.00
N ILE A 22 16.80 12.23 -3.94
CA ILE A 22 17.38 11.26 -3.00
C ILE A 22 17.11 11.70 -1.56
N ARG A 23 17.22 12.99 -1.24
CA ARG A 23 16.92 13.52 0.09
C ARG A 23 15.45 13.34 0.46
N MET A 24 14.54 13.53 -0.48
CA MET A 24 13.12 13.27 -0.27
C MET A 24 12.85 11.79 -0.01
N LEU A 25 13.45 10.89 -0.80
CA LEU A 25 13.35 9.45 -0.56
C LEU A 25 13.92 9.03 0.81
N GLU A 26 14.99 9.71 1.26
CA GLU A 26 15.56 9.47 2.60
C GLU A 26 14.62 9.95 3.71
N GLN A 27 13.96 11.10 3.55
CA GLN A 27 12.95 11.58 4.48
C GLN A 27 11.72 10.66 4.58
N GLU A 28 11.40 9.97 3.49
CA GLU A 28 10.32 8.96 3.42
C GLU A 28 10.78 7.56 3.88
N GLY A 29 12.05 7.40 4.30
CA GLY A 29 12.58 6.09 4.71
C GLY A 29 12.81 5.10 3.56
N LEU A 30 12.76 5.56 2.30
CA LEU A 30 12.92 4.72 1.10
C LEU A 30 14.38 4.62 0.63
N ALA A 31 15.23 5.53 1.09
CA ALA A 31 16.67 5.54 0.79
C ALA A 31 17.49 5.83 2.05
N VAL A 32 18.76 5.43 2.03
CA VAL A 32 19.73 5.71 3.09
C VAL A 32 20.99 6.28 2.46
N THR A 33 21.45 7.43 2.96
CA THR A 33 22.73 8.02 2.55
C THR A 33 23.88 7.38 3.33
N ILE A 34 24.85 6.82 2.61
CA ILE A 34 26.06 6.25 3.20
C ILE A 34 27.21 7.24 2.98
N PRO A 35 27.84 7.74 4.06
CA PRO A 35 28.95 8.68 3.94
C PRO A 35 30.03 8.19 2.98
N ARG A 36 30.43 9.02 2.01
CA ARG A 36 31.42 8.75 0.98
C ARG A 36 31.07 7.65 -0.04
N LYS A 37 29.89 7.02 0.06
CA LYS A 37 29.47 5.92 -0.84
C LYS A 37 28.20 6.27 -1.67
N GLY A 38 27.58 7.44 -1.42
CA GLY A 38 26.31 7.84 -2.04
C GLY A 38 25.11 7.31 -1.29
N ALA A 39 24.00 7.11 -1.98
CA ALA A 39 22.78 6.58 -1.40
C ALA A 39 22.46 5.17 -1.93
N GLU A 40 21.67 4.44 -1.18
CA GLU A 40 21.08 3.15 -1.59
C GLU A 40 19.63 3.05 -1.16
N VAL A 41 18.88 2.15 -1.78
CA VAL A 41 17.52 1.84 -1.38
C VAL A 41 17.57 1.27 0.05
N ALA A 42 16.73 1.82 0.93
CA ALA A 42 16.63 1.37 2.31
C ALA A 42 16.17 -0.09 2.35
N LYS A 43 16.76 -0.89 3.24
CA LYS A 43 16.26 -2.22 3.54
C LYS A 43 14.93 -2.09 4.29
N MET A 44 14.05 -3.04 4.06
CA MET A 44 12.86 -3.21 4.88
C MET A 44 13.28 -3.91 6.17
N THR A 45 13.06 -3.27 7.32
CA THR A 45 13.28 -3.91 8.61
C THR A 45 11.93 -4.30 9.21
N GLU A 46 11.94 -5.31 10.10
CA GLU A 46 10.74 -5.71 10.84
C GLU A 46 10.17 -4.51 11.62
N LYS A 47 11.03 -3.70 12.23
CA LYS A 47 10.61 -2.54 13.00
C LYS A 47 9.95 -1.46 12.14
N ASP A 48 10.53 -1.11 10.99
CA ASP A 48 9.94 -0.12 10.07
C ASP A 48 8.56 -0.59 9.59
N MET A 49 8.43 -1.89 9.29
CA MET A 49 7.17 -2.49 8.91
C MET A 49 6.12 -2.39 10.03
N GLU A 50 6.49 -2.75 11.26
CA GLU A 50 5.58 -2.67 12.41
C GLU A 50 5.08 -1.22 12.62
N ASP A 51 5.96 -0.24 12.55
CA ASP A 51 5.61 1.17 12.73
C ASP A 51 4.66 1.67 11.63
N VAL A 52 4.94 1.35 10.37
CA VAL A 52 4.08 1.71 9.23
C VAL A 52 2.71 1.03 9.33
N LEU A 53 2.67 -0.26 9.65
CA LEU A 53 1.43 -1.01 9.71
C LEU A 53 0.54 -0.62 10.89
N GLN A 54 1.11 -0.23 12.04
CA GLN A 54 0.34 0.33 13.15
C GLN A 54 -0.38 1.63 12.76
N ILE A 55 0.30 2.53 12.05
CA ILE A 55 -0.31 3.78 11.58
C ILE A 55 -1.35 3.46 10.50
N ARG A 56 -1.02 2.57 9.56
CA ARG A 56 -1.91 2.15 8.48
C ARG A 56 -3.21 1.55 9.04
N GLU A 57 -3.11 0.64 10.02
CA GLU A 57 -4.28 0.03 10.66
C GLU A 57 -5.28 1.08 11.14
N ALA A 58 -4.80 2.08 11.89
CA ALA A 58 -5.66 3.14 12.40
C ALA A 58 -6.27 4.02 11.29
N LEU A 59 -5.50 4.34 10.23
CA LEU A 59 -5.97 5.17 9.13
C LEU A 59 -6.92 4.41 8.19
N ASP A 60 -6.66 3.13 7.91
CA ASP A 60 -7.51 2.28 7.08
C ASP A 60 -8.86 2.02 7.75
N GLU A 61 -8.86 1.74 9.07
CA GLU A 61 -10.11 1.61 9.83
C GLU A 61 -10.92 2.91 9.81
N LEU A 62 -10.26 4.06 9.99
CA LEU A 62 -10.92 5.36 9.93
C LEU A 62 -11.49 5.61 8.52
N ALA A 63 -10.72 5.30 7.46
CA ALA A 63 -11.17 5.45 6.09
C ALA A 63 -12.39 4.54 5.80
N ALA A 64 -12.34 3.27 6.17
CA ALA A 64 -13.41 2.32 6.00
C ALA A 64 -14.71 2.76 6.72
N LYS A 65 -14.55 3.29 7.94
CA LYS A 65 -15.68 3.81 8.73
C LYS A 65 -16.36 5.03 8.08
N ILE A 66 -15.56 5.97 7.56
CA ILE A 66 -16.08 7.17 6.90
C ILE A 66 -16.66 6.79 5.53
N ALA A 67 -15.97 5.97 4.74
CA ALA A 67 -16.42 5.48 3.46
C ALA A 67 -17.79 4.78 3.56
N CYS A 68 -18.00 4.00 4.59
CA CYS A 68 -19.29 3.32 4.85
C CYS A 68 -20.49 4.29 4.91
N GLU A 69 -20.26 5.54 5.31
CA GLU A 69 -21.32 6.57 5.36
C GLU A 69 -21.40 7.39 4.07
N GLN A 70 -20.28 7.61 3.38
CA GLN A 70 -20.16 8.63 2.35
C GLN A 70 -19.99 8.09 0.93
N ILE A 71 -19.64 6.81 0.75
CA ILE A 71 -19.42 6.23 -0.57
C ILE A 71 -20.68 6.38 -1.45
N SER A 72 -20.50 6.93 -2.66
CA SER A 72 -21.59 7.06 -3.65
C SER A 72 -21.87 5.72 -4.33
N GLU A 73 -23.02 5.61 -5.01
CA GLU A 73 -23.35 4.43 -5.80
C GLU A 73 -22.34 4.20 -6.92
N GLU A 74 -21.90 5.25 -7.60
CA GLU A 74 -20.88 5.18 -8.66
C GLU A 74 -19.54 4.68 -8.13
N GLN A 75 -19.09 5.19 -6.98
CA GLN A 75 -17.84 4.72 -6.35
C GLN A 75 -17.96 3.27 -5.88
N LEU A 76 -19.14 2.85 -5.44
CA LEU A 76 -19.38 1.48 -5.03
C LEU A 76 -19.36 0.53 -6.24
N GLU A 77 -19.93 0.93 -7.38
CA GLU A 77 -19.85 0.18 -8.64
C GLU A 77 -18.41 0.07 -9.11
N GLU A 78 -17.64 1.18 -9.05
CA GLU A 78 -16.21 1.17 -9.39
C GLU A 78 -15.41 0.26 -8.46
N LEU A 79 -15.71 0.24 -7.16
CA LEU A 79 -15.07 -0.62 -6.17
C LEU A 79 -15.32 -2.10 -6.48
N VAL A 80 -16.56 -2.46 -6.80
CA VAL A 80 -16.93 -3.83 -7.22
C VAL A 80 -16.20 -4.23 -8.49
N ALA A 81 -16.15 -3.35 -9.49
CA ALA A 81 -15.42 -3.61 -10.74
C ALA A 81 -13.92 -3.82 -10.48
N THR A 82 -13.33 -2.99 -9.60
CA THR A 82 -11.91 -3.09 -9.22
C THR A 82 -11.61 -4.36 -8.41
N MET A 83 -12.53 -4.81 -7.57
CA MET A 83 -12.43 -6.11 -6.89
C MET A 83 -12.37 -7.27 -7.90
N HIS A 84 -13.19 -7.24 -8.93
CA HIS A 84 -13.12 -8.24 -10.01
C HIS A 84 -11.84 -8.12 -10.85
N GLU A 85 -11.37 -6.90 -11.13
CA GLU A 85 -10.09 -6.67 -11.80
C GLU A 85 -8.93 -7.27 -10.99
N PHE A 86 -8.95 -7.12 -9.67
CA PHE A 86 -7.99 -7.75 -8.77
C PHE A 86 -8.06 -9.28 -8.88
N GLU A 87 -9.26 -9.88 -8.78
CA GLU A 87 -9.48 -11.32 -8.87
C GLU A 87 -8.97 -11.88 -10.22
N GLU A 88 -9.22 -11.21 -11.35
CA GLU A 88 -8.68 -11.62 -12.65
C GLU A 88 -7.16 -11.45 -12.73
N SER A 89 -6.59 -10.44 -12.08
CA SER A 89 -5.15 -10.22 -12.05
C SER A 89 -4.39 -11.32 -11.32
N THR A 90 -4.99 -11.93 -10.27
CA THR A 90 -4.37 -13.06 -9.52
C THR A 90 -4.19 -14.34 -10.36
N LYS A 91 -4.86 -14.44 -11.52
CA LYS A 91 -4.68 -15.54 -12.47
C LYS A 91 -3.44 -15.36 -13.37
N THR A 92 -2.69 -14.28 -13.17
CA THR A 92 -1.49 -13.95 -13.94
C THR A 92 -0.26 -14.00 -13.03
N ASP A 93 0.90 -14.37 -13.59
CA ASP A 93 2.18 -14.38 -12.86
C ASP A 93 2.78 -12.95 -12.67
N ASN A 94 1.95 -11.92 -12.78
CA ASN A 94 2.41 -10.53 -12.73
C ASN A 94 2.06 -9.86 -11.40
N VAL A 95 2.91 -10.07 -10.40
CA VAL A 95 2.76 -9.49 -9.05
C VAL A 95 2.57 -7.98 -9.07
N LYS A 96 3.23 -7.28 -10.01
CA LYS A 96 3.08 -5.82 -10.14
C LYS A 96 1.64 -5.44 -10.53
N LYS A 97 1.06 -6.14 -11.51
CA LYS A 97 -0.32 -5.91 -11.94
C LYS A 97 -1.31 -6.20 -10.81
N ILE A 98 -1.07 -7.27 -10.05
CA ILE A 98 -1.89 -7.62 -8.89
C ILE A 98 -1.82 -6.51 -7.83
N ALA A 99 -0.61 -6.01 -7.53
CA ALA A 99 -0.40 -4.93 -6.58
C ALA A 99 -1.05 -3.60 -7.03
N GLU A 100 -1.01 -3.28 -8.32
CA GLU A 100 -1.66 -2.09 -8.88
C GLU A 100 -3.19 -2.16 -8.74
N ALA A 101 -3.80 -3.33 -8.98
CA ALA A 101 -5.24 -3.54 -8.79
C ALA A 101 -5.64 -3.42 -7.30
N ASP A 102 -4.84 -3.97 -6.40
CA ASP A 102 -5.04 -3.86 -4.96
C ASP A 102 -4.91 -2.41 -4.46
N VAL A 103 -3.93 -1.66 -4.97
CA VAL A 103 -3.80 -0.20 -4.68
C VAL A 103 -5.05 0.55 -5.11
N LYS A 104 -5.55 0.30 -6.32
CA LYS A 104 -6.73 0.95 -6.87
C LYS A 104 -7.98 0.67 -6.02
N PHE A 105 -8.14 -0.57 -5.54
CA PHE A 105 -9.23 -0.94 -4.62
C PHE A 105 -9.23 -0.08 -3.35
N HIS A 106 -8.09 0.05 -2.70
CA HIS A 106 -7.96 0.87 -1.50
C HIS A 106 -8.11 2.37 -1.79
N ASP A 107 -7.58 2.86 -2.91
CA ASP A 107 -7.69 4.27 -3.30
C ASP A 107 -9.16 4.71 -3.46
N ILE A 108 -10.04 3.87 -4.01
CA ILE A 108 -11.48 4.18 -4.10
C ILE A 108 -12.08 4.37 -2.71
N ILE A 109 -11.76 3.48 -1.76
CA ILE A 109 -12.22 3.59 -0.37
C ILE A 109 -11.72 4.90 0.27
N TYR A 110 -10.42 5.25 0.07
CA TYR A 110 -9.85 6.46 0.63
C TYR A 110 -10.49 7.72 0.03
N GLN A 111 -10.68 7.78 -1.29
CA GLN A 111 -11.32 8.92 -1.95
C GLN A 111 -12.78 9.07 -1.54
N SER A 112 -13.51 7.97 -1.32
CA SER A 112 -14.91 8.00 -0.89
C SER A 112 -15.11 8.61 0.50
N THR A 113 -14.04 8.77 1.29
CA THR A 113 -14.11 9.47 2.58
C THR A 113 -14.40 10.97 2.45
N GLY A 114 -14.16 11.57 1.29
CA GLY A 114 -14.25 13.03 1.11
C GLY A 114 -13.30 13.83 2.03
N ASN A 115 -12.35 13.17 2.69
CA ASN A 115 -11.41 13.78 3.64
C ASN A 115 -10.00 13.91 3.04
N PRO A 116 -9.66 15.06 2.43
CA PRO A 116 -8.36 15.22 1.77
C PRO A 116 -7.17 15.14 2.74
N LYS A 117 -7.36 15.40 4.02
CA LYS A 117 -6.30 15.27 5.03
C LYS A 117 -5.97 13.80 5.28
N LEU A 118 -6.99 12.96 5.42
CA LEU A 118 -6.83 11.51 5.57
C LEU A 118 -6.18 10.90 4.32
N VAL A 119 -6.67 11.25 3.12
CA VAL A 119 -6.09 10.82 1.85
C VAL A 119 -4.61 11.19 1.74
N ASN A 120 -4.25 12.43 2.11
CA ASN A 120 -2.86 12.87 2.09
C ASN A 120 -1.97 12.08 3.09
N MET A 121 -2.47 11.78 4.28
CA MET A 121 -1.74 10.96 5.26
C MET A 121 -1.49 9.54 4.73
N LEU A 122 -2.50 8.90 4.14
CA LEU A 122 -2.39 7.59 3.50
C LEU A 122 -1.44 7.61 2.29
N ASN A 123 -1.50 8.66 1.47
CA ASN A 123 -0.59 8.85 0.34
C ASN A 123 0.88 9.02 0.78
N ASN A 124 1.16 9.64 1.92
CA ASN A 124 2.52 9.76 2.45
C ASN A 124 3.12 8.40 2.87
N LEU A 125 2.27 7.41 3.16
CA LEU A 125 2.70 6.04 3.45
C LEU A 125 2.70 5.13 2.21
N ARG A 126 2.20 5.63 1.06
CA ARG A 126 1.92 4.84 -0.15
C ARG A 126 3.10 3.97 -0.61
N GLU A 127 4.28 4.57 -0.75
CA GLU A 127 5.45 3.87 -1.29
C GLU A 127 5.97 2.78 -0.34
N GLN A 128 5.92 3.07 0.97
CA GLN A 128 6.28 2.08 1.98
C GLN A 128 5.26 0.94 2.00
N MET A 129 3.95 1.27 1.99
CA MET A 129 2.86 0.30 1.93
C MET A 129 2.92 -0.54 0.65
N TYR A 130 3.28 0.06 -0.49
CA TYR A 130 3.43 -0.65 -1.76
C TYR A 130 4.53 -1.71 -1.70
N ARG A 131 5.66 -1.43 -1.05
CA ARG A 131 6.73 -2.41 -0.86
C ARG A 131 6.25 -3.62 -0.06
N TYR A 132 5.56 -3.41 1.07
CA TYR A 132 5.01 -4.51 1.89
C TYR A 132 3.92 -5.28 1.14
N ARG A 133 3.08 -4.59 0.38
CA ARG A 133 2.05 -5.20 -0.47
C ARG A 133 2.67 -6.12 -1.53
N VAL A 134 3.71 -5.67 -2.23
CA VAL A 134 4.42 -6.48 -3.24
C VAL A 134 5.01 -7.74 -2.59
N GLU A 135 5.63 -7.62 -1.42
CA GLU A 135 6.15 -8.80 -0.70
C GLU A 135 5.02 -9.77 -0.34
N TYR A 136 3.90 -9.29 0.22
CA TYR A 136 2.74 -10.09 0.55
C TYR A 136 2.16 -10.86 -0.65
N LEU A 137 2.12 -10.21 -1.82
CA LEU A 137 1.57 -10.76 -3.05
C LEU A 137 2.51 -11.71 -3.81
N LYS A 138 3.76 -11.89 -3.39
CA LYS A 138 4.66 -12.91 -3.95
C LYS A 138 4.25 -14.33 -3.57
N ASP A 139 3.55 -14.50 -2.46
CA ASP A 139 3.02 -15.78 -2.03
C ASP A 139 1.54 -15.90 -2.45
N GLU A 140 1.29 -16.74 -3.47
CA GLU A 140 -0.04 -17.00 -4.01
C GLU A 140 -1.01 -17.60 -2.98
N ASN A 141 -0.50 -18.24 -1.91
CA ASN A 141 -1.32 -18.78 -0.83
C ASN A 141 -2.10 -17.66 -0.08
N ASN A 142 -1.69 -16.41 -0.21
CA ASN A 142 -2.38 -15.27 0.36
C ASN A 142 -3.62 -14.83 -0.45
N TYR A 143 -3.70 -15.16 -1.75
CA TYR A 143 -4.76 -14.67 -2.63
C TYR A 143 -6.18 -15.06 -2.20
N PRO A 144 -6.47 -16.32 -1.80
CA PRO A 144 -7.83 -16.68 -1.37
C PRO A 144 -8.32 -15.87 -0.17
N THR A 145 -7.42 -15.63 0.80
CA THR A 145 -7.72 -14.81 1.99
C THR A 145 -7.99 -13.37 1.57
N LEU A 146 -7.13 -12.79 0.75
CA LEU A 146 -7.22 -11.42 0.29
C LEU A 146 -8.50 -11.16 -0.53
N MET A 147 -8.83 -12.06 -1.47
CA MET A 147 -10.08 -11.99 -2.25
C MET A 147 -11.32 -12.05 -1.34
N LYS A 148 -11.29 -12.92 -0.33
CA LYS A 148 -12.38 -13.00 0.65
C LYS A 148 -12.53 -11.69 1.43
N GLU A 149 -11.43 -11.13 1.91
CA GLU A 149 -11.41 -9.87 2.67
C GLU A 149 -11.93 -8.70 1.84
N HIS A 150 -11.50 -8.56 0.58
CA HIS A 150 -12.03 -7.53 -0.33
C HIS A 150 -13.54 -7.68 -0.53
N LYS A 151 -14.03 -8.90 -0.72
CA LYS A 151 -15.46 -9.18 -0.83
C LYS A 151 -16.21 -8.80 0.43
N ASP A 152 -15.70 -9.18 1.60
CA ASP A 152 -16.33 -8.87 2.90
C ASP A 152 -16.35 -7.34 3.16
N ILE A 153 -15.34 -6.60 2.74
CA ILE A 153 -15.28 -5.13 2.78
C ILE A 153 -16.38 -4.54 1.88
N VAL A 154 -16.46 -4.97 0.62
CA VAL A 154 -17.48 -4.50 -0.33
C VAL A 154 -18.88 -4.78 0.21
N GLU A 155 -19.14 -6.00 0.67
CA GLU A 155 -20.46 -6.35 1.27
C GLU A 155 -20.81 -5.47 2.46
N GLY A 156 -19.84 -5.18 3.33
CA GLY A 156 -20.03 -4.30 4.47
C GLY A 156 -20.35 -2.87 4.05
N LEU A 157 -19.70 -2.35 3.01
CA LEU A 157 -19.98 -1.02 2.45
C LEU A 157 -21.38 -0.97 1.80
N VAL A 158 -21.76 -1.98 1.00
CA VAL A 158 -23.10 -2.12 0.40
C VAL A 158 -24.19 -2.12 1.46
N ARG A 159 -24.00 -2.86 2.55
CA ARG A 159 -24.95 -2.96 3.66
C ARG A 159 -24.89 -1.77 4.61
N LYS A 160 -23.97 -0.83 4.40
CA LYS A 160 -23.67 0.29 5.32
C LYS A 160 -23.41 -0.18 6.77
N ASN A 161 -22.79 -1.36 6.91
CA ASN A 161 -22.46 -1.96 8.20
C ASN A 161 -21.07 -1.54 8.67
N LYS A 162 -20.99 -0.39 9.35
CA LYS A 162 -19.73 0.16 9.87
C LYS A 162 -18.91 -0.83 10.69
N MET A 163 -19.55 -1.57 11.57
CA MET A 163 -18.86 -2.50 12.46
C MET A 163 -18.20 -3.62 11.67
N GLN A 164 -18.89 -4.17 10.68
CA GLN A 164 -18.35 -5.20 9.79
C GLN A 164 -17.17 -4.65 8.99
N VAL A 165 -17.33 -3.52 8.29
CA VAL A 165 -16.30 -2.94 7.43
C VAL A 165 -15.04 -2.63 8.23
N THR A 166 -15.19 -1.99 9.41
CA THR A 166 -14.04 -1.66 10.27
C THR A 166 -13.34 -2.92 10.76
N ALA A 167 -14.08 -3.93 11.24
CA ALA A 167 -13.49 -5.18 11.71
C ALA A 167 -12.78 -5.95 10.59
N THR A 168 -13.36 -5.99 9.38
CA THR A 168 -12.74 -6.64 8.22
C THR A 168 -11.48 -5.91 7.78
N MET A 169 -11.51 -4.57 7.74
CA MET A 169 -10.34 -3.76 7.39
C MET A 169 -9.20 -3.94 8.40
N HIS A 170 -9.50 -3.94 9.69
CA HIS A 170 -8.53 -4.28 10.74
C HIS A 170 -7.87 -5.65 10.49
N GLN A 171 -8.69 -6.69 10.29
CA GLN A 171 -8.18 -8.05 10.07
C GLN A 171 -7.36 -8.15 8.78
N HIS A 172 -7.77 -7.45 7.73
CA HIS A 172 -7.06 -7.37 6.45
C HIS A 172 -5.63 -6.81 6.62
N VAL A 173 -5.47 -5.67 7.29
CA VAL A 173 -4.14 -5.08 7.56
C VAL A 173 -3.31 -6.01 8.45
N LYS A 174 -3.93 -6.62 9.47
CA LYS A 174 -3.26 -7.54 10.40
C LYS A 174 -2.77 -8.82 9.71
N ASN A 175 -3.55 -9.40 8.80
CA ASN A 175 -3.15 -10.58 8.05
C ASN A 175 -1.95 -10.27 7.14
N GLN A 176 -1.95 -9.11 6.48
CA GLN A 176 -0.79 -8.65 5.70
C GLN A 176 0.46 -8.48 6.60
N ALA A 177 0.30 -7.88 7.78
CA ALA A 177 1.39 -7.70 8.72
C ALA A 177 2.05 -9.02 9.14
N VAL A 178 1.24 -10.00 9.50
CA VAL A 178 1.72 -11.33 9.92
C VAL A 178 2.50 -12.03 8.80
N ALA A 179 1.96 -12.01 7.58
CA ALA A 179 2.59 -12.68 6.44
C ALA A 179 3.91 -11.99 6.04
N VAL A 180 3.94 -10.66 5.97
CA VAL A 180 5.16 -9.93 5.60
C VAL A 180 6.24 -10.06 6.69
N LYS A 181 5.86 -10.09 7.97
CA LYS A 181 6.80 -10.33 9.07
C LYS A 181 7.51 -11.68 8.94
N ALA A 182 6.75 -12.74 8.65
CA ALA A 182 7.33 -14.07 8.42
C ALA A 182 8.34 -14.06 7.27
N MET A 183 8.01 -13.40 6.15
CA MET A 183 8.90 -13.30 4.99
C MET A 183 10.19 -12.51 5.27
N ILE A 184 10.13 -11.45 6.08
CA ILE A 184 11.33 -10.66 6.45
C ILE A 184 12.26 -11.53 7.30
N GLN A 185 11.72 -12.27 8.26
CA GLN A 185 12.49 -13.15 9.15
C GLN A 185 13.17 -14.31 8.41
N GLU A 186 12.60 -14.78 7.30
CA GLU A 186 13.21 -15.83 6.46
C GLU A 186 14.38 -15.30 5.60
N GLN A 187 14.51 -13.98 5.43
CA GLN A 187 15.55 -13.34 4.62
C GLN A 187 16.76 -12.85 5.45
N GLU A 188 16.69 -12.89 6.77
CA GLU A 188 17.78 -12.57 7.70
C GLU A 188 18.62 -13.81 8.04
#